data_1d8d23d2db2d6f6067e34cf2d7cc66e2
#
_entry.id   1d8d23d2db2d6f6067e34cf2d7cc66e2
#
_cell.length_a   1.000
_cell.length_b   1.000
_cell.length_c   1.000
_cell.angle_alpha   90.00
_cell.angle_beta   90.00
_cell.angle_gamma   90.00
#
_symmetry.space_group_name_H-M   'P 1'
#
loop_
_entity.id
_entity.type
_entity.pdbx_description
1 polymer ?
#
loop_
_entity_poly.entity_id
_entity_poly.type
_entity_poly.pdbx_seq_one_letter_code
_entity_poly.pdbx_strand_id
1 'polypeptide(L)'
;FRSAPLSSVLDARAVIEPSIAAEAATNATPEMIATLRRHLAEAEQRIEDQPAFAAAYRAFWEGVAAATGNPILALLWPALRALTDSGGFIPSADYRTQLVGRMRVLLAAIEAGDAAEAAAIIAALDSEFARRLTASYPERMARPLAWSEVSIDGEGP
;
A
#
# COMPACT_ATOMS: atom_id res chain seq x y z
N PHE A 1 10.34 14.43 18.72
CA PHE A 1 9.30 13.47 18.31
C PHE A 1 9.52 12.19 19.11
N ARG A 2 8.64 11.89 20.03
CA ARG A 2 8.64 10.65 20.79
C ARG A 2 7.75 9.64 20.03
N SER A 3 8.19 8.41 19.95
CA SER A 3 7.58 7.23 19.35
C SER A 3 6.03 7.28 19.23
N ALA A 4 5.50 7.14 18.02
CA ALA A 4 4.06 6.98 17.80
C ALA A 4 3.72 5.47 17.76
N PRO A 5 2.57 5.05 18.29
CA PRO A 5 2.14 3.66 18.15
C PRO A 5 1.80 3.34 16.68
N LEU A 6 1.91 2.05 16.31
CA LEU A 6 1.57 1.60 14.96
C LEU A 6 0.12 1.97 14.58
N SER A 7 -0.80 1.98 15.53
CA SER A 7 -2.18 2.43 15.32
C SER A 7 -2.26 3.83 14.73
N SER A 8 -1.42 4.79 15.18
CA SER A 8 -1.42 6.14 14.64
C SER A 8 -0.96 6.21 13.18
N VAL A 9 -0.10 5.28 12.74
CA VAL A 9 0.29 5.17 11.33
C VAL A 9 -0.88 4.67 10.49
N LEU A 10 -1.63 3.69 10.99
CA LEU A 10 -2.82 3.18 10.30
C LEU A 10 -3.92 4.24 10.21
N ASP A 11 -4.11 5.04 11.28
CA ASP A 11 -5.04 6.17 11.26
C ASP A 11 -4.64 7.21 10.21
N ALA A 12 -3.34 7.53 10.09
CA ALA A 12 -2.84 8.45 9.07
C ALA A 12 -3.03 7.89 7.65
N ARG A 13 -2.78 6.60 7.44
CA ARG A 13 -3.02 5.92 6.17
C ARG A 13 -4.48 6.00 5.76
N ALA A 14 -5.41 5.66 6.67
CA ALA A 14 -6.84 5.69 6.41
C ALA A 14 -7.37 7.08 5.97
N VAL A 15 -6.66 8.16 6.34
CA VAL A 15 -7.00 9.52 5.91
C VAL A 15 -6.36 9.87 4.56
N ILE A 16 -5.11 9.48 4.35
CA ILE A 16 -4.29 9.94 3.22
C ILE A 16 -4.43 9.04 1.99
N GLU A 17 -4.39 7.72 2.16
CA GLU A 17 -4.33 6.77 1.04
C GLU A 17 -5.58 6.80 0.14
N PRO A 18 -6.83 6.96 0.64
CA PRO A 18 -8.00 7.12 -0.23
C PRO A 18 -7.90 8.36 -1.15
N SER A 19 -7.37 9.47 -0.64
CA SER A 19 -7.17 10.68 -1.45
C SER A 19 -6.13 10.48 -2.54
N ILE A 20 -5.06 9.75 -2.26
CA ILE A 20 -4.04 9.39 -3.25
C ILE A 20 -4.65 8.54 -4.37
N ALA A 21 -5.48 7.54 -4.02
CA ALA A 21 -6.14 6.70 -5.01
C ALA A 21 -7.12 7.50 -5.90
N ALA A 22 -7.87 8.44 -5.31
CA ALA A 22 -8.75 9.34 -6.04
C ALA A 22 -7.99 10.22 -7.03
N GLU A 23 -6.88 10.82 -6.58
CA GLU A 23 -6.02 11.63 -7.46
C GLU A 23 -5.36 10.79 -8.56
N ALA A 24 -4.91 9.57 -8.26
CA ALA A 24 -4.39 8.66 -9.26
C ALA A 24 -5.43 8.36 -10.35
N ALA A 25 -6.68 8.08 -9.96
CA ALA A 25 -7.77 7.85 -10.92
C ALA A 25 -8.05 9.08 -11.79
N THR A 26 -7.88 10.28 -11.24
CA THR A 26 -8.10 11.54 -11.97
C THR A 26 -6.97 11.88 -12.94
N ASN A 27 -5.72 11.58 -12.57
CA ASN A 27 -4.52 12.13 -13.24
C ASN A 27 -3.70 11.06 -14.00
N ALA A 28 -4.02 9.76 -13.87
CA ALA A 28 -3.24 8.70 -14.50
C ALA A 28 -3.23 8.82 -16.03
N THR A 29 -2.01 8.84 -16.60
CA THR A 29 -1.84 8.79 -18.07
C THR A 29 -1.91 7.33 -18.56
N PRO A 30 -2.15 7.11 -19.87
CA PRO A 30 -2.10 5.77 -20.46
C PRO A 30 -0.80 5.01 -20.17
N GLU A 31 0.34 5.69 -20.13
CA GLU A 31 1.64 5.11 -19.83
C GLU A 31 1.77 4.68 -18.37
N MET A 32 1.21 5.48 -17.44
CA MET A 32 1.16 5.12 -16.02
C MET A 32 0.26 3.91 -15.81
N ILE A 33 -0.90 3.87 -16.46
CA ILE A 33 -1.83 2.72 -16.43
C ILE A 33 -1.13 1.46 -16.98
N ALA A 34 -0.41 1.56 -18.10
CA ALA A 34 0.34 0.43 -18.65
C ALA A 34 1.41 -0.08 -17.66
N THR A 35 2.04 0.82 -16.93
CA THR A 35 3.01 0.47 -15.88
C THR A 35 2.33 -0.26 -14.71
N LEU A 36 1.20 0.22 -14.25
CA LEU A 36 0.41 -0.44 -13.19
C LEU A 36 -0.04 -1.85 -13.61
N ARG A 37 -0.50 -2.03 -14.85
CA ARG A 37 -0.85 -3.34 -15.40
C ARG A 37 0.32 -4.31 -15.36
N ARG A 38 1.53 -3.84 -15.71
CA ARG A 38 2.74 -4.66 -15.66
C ARG A 38 3.05 -5.10 -14.24
N HIS A 39 3.02 -4.19 -13.25
CA HIS A 39 3.29 -4.53 -11.86
C HIS A 39 2.23 -5.47 -11.27
N LEU A 40 0.96 -5.30 -11.65
CA LEU A 40 -0.09 -6.25 -11.30
C LEU A 40 0.21 -7.64 -11.85
N ALA A 41 0.54 -7.75 -13.15
CA ALA A 41 0.86 -9.02 -13.78
C ALA A 41 2.11 -9.69 -13.15
N GLU A 42 3.11 -8.92 -12.79
CA GLU A 42 4.29 -9.40 -12.05
C GLU A 42 3.89 -9.95 -10.67
N ALA A 43 3.04 -9.26 -9.92
CA ALA A 43 2.56 -9.72 -8.63
C ALA A 43 1.76 -11.04 -8.77
N GLU A 44 0.89 -11.15 -9.77
CA GLU A 44 0.14 -12.36 -10.08
C GLU A 44 1.03 -13.57 -10.32
N GLN A 45 2.13 -13.38 -11.08
CA GLN A 45 3.07 -14.45 -11.40
C GLN A 45 3.95 -14.86 -10.21
N ARG A 46 4.03 -14.04 -9.18
CA ARG A 46 4.94 -14.22 -8.04
C ARG A 46 4.23 -14.58 -6.73
N ILE A 47 2.96 -14.98 -6.76
CA ILE A 47 2.18 -15.29 -5.56
C ILE A 47 2.89 -16.30 -4.66
N GLU A 48 3.55 -17.32 -5.21
CA GLU A 48 4.25 -18.35 -4.45
C GLU A 48 5.66 -17.92 -3.99
N ASP A 49 6.27 -16.94 -4.67
CA ASP A 49 7.58 -16.37 -4.33
C ASP A 49 7.37 -15.10 -3.50
N GLN A 50 7.39 -15.23 -2.18
CA GLN A 50 7.08 -14.13 -1.27
C GLN A 50 8.00 -12.90 -1.43
N PRO A 51 9.34 -13.00 -1.55
CA PRO A 51 10.19 -11.83 -1.78
C PRO A 51 9.89 -11.13 -3.12
N ALA A 52 9.73 -11.89 -4.19
CA ALA A 52 9.43 -11.33 -5.50
C ALA A 52 8.02 -10.71 -5.55
N PHE A 53 7.03 -11.35 -4.90
CA PHE A 53 5.70 -10.78 -4.72
C PHE A 53 5.75 -9.44 -3.98
N ALA A 54 6.49 -9.37 -2.87
CA ALA A 54 6.61 -8.15 -2.07
C ALA A 54 7.21 -6.99 -2.88
N ALA A 55 8.21 -7.28 -3.73
CA ALA A 55 8.79 -6.28 -4.62
C ALA A 55 7.79 -5.78 -5.68
N ALA A 56 7.07 -6.68 -6.35
CA ALA A 56 6.05 -6.33 -7.35
C ALA A 56 4.86 -5.58 -6.71
N TYR A 57 4.43 -6.02 -5.54
CA TYR A 57 3.37 -5.37 -4.76
C TYR A 57 3.76 -3.93 -4.38
N ARG A 58 4.99 -3.73 -3.90
CA ARG A 58 5.53 -2.40 -3.60
C ARG A 58 5.57 -1.52 -4.84
N ALA A 59 6.12 -2.02 -5.95
CA ALA A 59 6.21 -1.29 -7.22
C ALA A 59 4.82 -0.86 -7.75
N PHE A 60 3.78 -1.69 -7.57
CA PHE A 60 2.42 -1.30 -7.92
C PHE A 60 1.95 -0.08 -7.13
N TRP A 61 2.15 -0.09 -5.81
CA TRP A 61 1.72 1.02 -4.96
C TRP A 61 2.53 2.30 -5.17
N GLU A 62 3.81 2.19 -5.43
CA GLU A 62 4.65 3.32 -5.87
C GLU A 62 4.14 3.89 -7.19
N GLY A 63 3.73 3.02 -8.11
CA GLY A 63 3.10 3.41 -9.36
C GLY A 63 1.78 4.16 -9.16
N VAL A 64 0.93 3.72 -8.22
CA VAL A 64 -0.32 4.44 -7.87
C VAL A 64 -0.01 5.83 -7.32
N ALA A 65 0.98 5.94 -6.43
CA ALA A 65 1.40 7.23 -5.89
C ALA A 65 1.97 8.16 -6.98
N ALA A 66 2.76 7.63 -7.90
CA ALA A 66 3.28 8.38 -9.03
C ALA A 66 2.17 8.85 -9.99
N ALA A 67 1.11 8.05 -10.17
CA ALA A 67 -0.03 8.36 -11.03
C ALA A 67 -0.85 9.57 -10.56
N THR A 68 -0.67 10.02 -9.31
CA THR A 68 -1.26 11.29 -8.84
C THR A 68 -0.71 12.52 -9.57
N GLY A 69 0.49 12.43 -10.16
CA GLY A 69 1.23 13.57 -10.70
C GLY A 69 1.76 14.52 -9.62
N ASN A 70 1.54 14.22 -8.34
CA ASN A 70 1.98 15.05 -7.23
C ASN A 70 3.25 14.45 -6.58
N PRO A 71 4.42 15.10 -6.70
CA PRO A 71 5.69 14.57 -6.19
C PRO A 71 5.72 14.40 -4.68
N ILE A 72 4.92 15.19 -3.94
CA ILE A 72 4.85 15.07 -2.48
C ILE A 72 4.09 13.79 -2.09
N LEU A 73 2.98 13.50 -2.77
CA LEU A 73 2.22 12.27 -2.52
C LEU A 73 3.01 11.03 -2.97
N ALA A 74 3.74 11.13 -4.07
CA ALA A 74 4.64 10.08 -4.54
C ALA A 74 5.76 9.74 -3.53
N LEU A 75 6.23 10.73 -2.77
CA LEU A 75 7.20 10.54 -1.69
C LEU A 75 6.55 10.03 -0.39
N LEU A 76 5.40 10.58 -0.04
CA LEU A 76 4.74 10.32 1.25
C LEU A 76 4.19 8.90 1.35
N TRP A 77 3.58 8.37 0.31
CA TRP A 77 2.97 7.04 0.34
C TRP A 77 3.95 5.91 0.63
N PRO A 78 5.07 5.76 -0.10
CA PRO A 78 6.06 4.72 0.22
C PRO A 78 6.57 4.82 1.66
N ALA A 79 6.77 6.04 2.17
CA ALA A 79 7.22 6.26 3.54
C ALA A 79 6.19 5.77 4.59
N LEU A 80 4.90 6.05 4.40
CA LEU A 80 3.83 5.55 5.27
C LEU A 80 3.73 4.02 5.24
N ARG A 81 3.91 3.42 4.08
CA ARG A 81 3.90 1.95 3.93
C ARG A 81 5.11 1.30 4.58
N ALA A 82 6.30 1.87 4.41
CA ALA A 82 7.51 1.36 5.06
C ALA A 82 7.36 1.29 6.59
N LEU A 83 6.67 2.26 7.21
CA LEU A 83 6.37 2.24 8.64
C LEU A 83 5.51 1.04 9.07
N THR A 84 4.60 0.58 8.22
CA THR A 84 3.78 -0.61 8.51
C THR A 84 4.49 -1.92 8.15
N ASP A 85 5.32 -1.92 7.10
CA ASP A 85 6.05 -3.09 6.63
C ASP A 85 7.16 -3.50 7.61
N SER A 86 7.76 -2.53 8.32
CA SER A 86 8.73 -2.78 9.42
C SER A 86 8.14 -3.65 10.55
N GLY A 87 6.82 -3.81 10.58
CA GLY A 87 6.11 -4.71 11.48
C GLY A 87 6.37 -6.21 11.26
N GLY A 88 7.07 -6.63 10.19
CA GLY A 88 7.40 -8.04 9.91
C GLY A 88 6.18 -8.91 9.63
N PHE A 89 5.11 -8.34 9.06
CA PHE A 89 3.96 -9.10 8.60
C PHE A 89 4.29 -9.80 7.29
N ILE A 90 4.30 -11.14 7.30
CA ILE A 90 4.50 -11.96 6.10
C ILE A 90 3.15 -12.51 5.66
N PRO A 91 2.58 -12.05 4.53
CA PRO A 91 1.30 -12.54 4.06
C PRO A 91 1.40 -13.98 3.56
N SER A 92 0.43 -14.85 3.90
CA SER A 92 0.30 -16.19 3.33
C SER A 92 0.01 -16.12 1.83
N ALA A 93 0.21 -17.22 1.09
CA ALA A 93 -0.10 -17.29 -0.34
C ALA A 93 -1.58 -16.95 -0.63
N ASP A 94 -2.50 -17.47 0.18
CA ASP A 94 -3.93 -17.17 0.07
C ASP A 94 -4.21 -15.68 0.27
N TYR A 95 -3.52 -15.05 1.21
CA TYR A 95 -3.68 -13.61 1.43
C TYR A 95 -3.07 -12.79 0.30
N ARG A 96 -1.94 -13.21 -0.27
CA ARG A 96 -1.35 -12.59 -1.47
C ARG A 96 -2.30 -12.65 -2.66
N THR A 97 -2.99 -13.78 -2.85
CA THR A 97 -4.03 -13.91 -3.89
C THR A 97 -5.17 -12.91 -3.68
N GLN A 98 -5.62 -12.70 -2.44
CA GLN A 98 -6.61 -11.68 -2.13
C GLN A 98 -6.10 -10.26 -2.42
N LEU A 99 -4.83 -9.97 -2.07
CA LEU A 99 -4.20 -8.67 -2.37
C LEU A 99 -4.16 -8.39 -3.88
N VAL A 100 -3.79 -9.38 -4.70
CA VAL A 100 -3.84 -9.27 -6.17
C VAL A 100 -5.25 -8.95 -6.66
N GLY A 101 -6.27 -9.63 -6.13
CA GLY A 101 -7.67 -9.33 -6.48
C GLY A 101 -8.02 -7.85 -6.22
N ARG A 102 -7.54 -7.31 -5.13
CA ARG A 102 -7.76 -5.89 -4.74
C ARG A 102 -6.99 -4.91 -5.62
N MET A 103 -5.72 -5.23 -5.95
CA MET A 103 -4.95 -4.44 -6.91
C MET A 103 -5.68 -4.36 -8.27
N ARG A 104 -6.29 -5.47 -8.71
CA ARG A 104 -7.05 -5.52 -9.98
C ARG A 104 -8.27 -4.62 -9.94
N VAL A 105 -9.05 -4.65 -8.85
CA VAL A 105 -10.25 -3.80 -8.70
C VAL A 105 -9.87 -2.33 -8.64
N LEU A 106 -8.81 -1.97 -7.89
CA LEU A 106 -8.30 -0.60 -7.85
C LEU A 106 -7.82 -0.12 -9.21
N LEU A 107 -7.05 -0.96 -9.93
CA LEU A 107 -6.57 -0.60 -11.27
C LEU A 107 -7.74 -0.34 -12.22
N ALA A 108 -8.79 -1.15 -12.17
CA ALA A 108 -9.99 -0.94 -13.00
C ALA A 108 -10.68 0.40 -12.69
N ALA A 109 -10.75 0.81 -11.42
CA ALA A 109 -11.29 2.12 -11.03
C ALA A 109 -10.40 3.27 -11.54
N ILE A 110 -9.06 3.12 -11.45
CA ILE A 110 -8.11 4.10 -11.99
C ILE A 110 -8.25 4.21 -13.52
N GLU A 111 -8.35 3.10 -14.23
CA GLU A 111 -8.54 3.05 -15.68
C GLU A 111 -9.86 3.71 -16.14
N ALA A 112 -10.89 3.58 -15.32
CA ALA A 112 -12.19 4.21 -15.57
C ALA A 112 -12.20 5.71 -15.23
N GLY A 113 -11.17 6.23 -14.55
CA GLY A 113 -11.16 7.59 -14.01
C GLY A 113 -12.15 7.77 -12.84
N ASP A 114 -12.57 6.68 -12.19
CA ASP A 114 -13.55 6.72 -11.09
C ASP A 114 -12.84 6.98 -9.76
N ALA A 115 -12.65 8.28 -9.47
CA ALA A 115 -11.99 8.74 -8.25
C ALA A 115 -12.73 8.31 -6.97
N ALA A 116 -14.07 8.29 -7.00
CA ALA A 116 -14.87 7.93 -5.84
C ALA A 116 -14.73 6.44 -5.52
N GLU A 117 -14.81 5.58 -6.53
CA GLU A 117 -14.64 4.14 -6.38
C GLU A 117 -13.21 3.80 -5.96
N ALA A 118 -12.19 4.43 -6.56
CA ALA A 118 -10.78 4.24 -6.18
C ALA A 118 -10.55 4.56 -4.69
N ALA A 119 -11.09 5.68 -4.22
CA ALA A 119 -11.03 6.06 -2.80
C ALA A 119 -11.74 5.05 -1.89
N ALA A 120 -12.94 4.61 -2.27
CA ALA A 120 -13.73 3.65 -1.48
C ALA A 120 -13.03 2.30 -1.36
N ILE A 121 -12.41 1.81 -2.43
CA ILE A 121 -11.63 0.58 -2.44
C ILE A 121 -10.47 0.66 -1.43
N ILE A 122 -9.72 1.77 -1.42
CA ILE A 122 -8.59 1.93 -0.49
C ILE A 122 -9.06 2.08 0.94
N ALA A 123 -10.13 2.86 1.20
CA ALA A 123 -10.69 3.00 2.54
C ALA A 123 -11.12 1.63 3.13
N ALA A 124 -11.74 0.79 2.31
CA ALA A 124 -12.12 -0.56 2.71
C ALA A 124 -10.89 -1.46 3.00
N LEU A 125 -9.84 -1.34 2.18
CA LEU A 125 -8.57 -2.06 2.34
C LEU A 125 -7.88 -1.71 3.65
N ASP A 126 -7.72 -0.42 3.93
CA ASP A 126 -7.05 0.06 5.14
C ASP A 126 -7.83 -0.32 6.40
N SER A 127 -9.16 -0.21 6.35
CA SER A 127 -10.03 -0.62 7.46
C SER A 127 -9.90 -2.12 7.74
N GLU A 128 -9.89 -2.96 6.72
CA GLU A 128 -9.73 -4.41 6.90
C GLU A 128 -8.32 -4.76 7.42
N PHE A 129 -7.29 -4.11 6.87
CA PHE A 129 -5.91 -4.32 7.31
C PHE A 129 -5.73 -3.94 8.78
N ALA A 130 -6.22 -2.77 9.19
CA ALA A 130 -6.18 -2.31 10.58
C ALA A 130 -6.91 -3.29 11.52
N ARG A 131 -8.09 -3.75 11.13
CA ARG A 131 -8.86 -4.74 11.91
C ARG A 131 -8.12 -6.07 12.06
N ARG A 132 -7.50 -6.58 10.98
CA ARG A 132 -6.71 -7.83 11.02
C ARG A 132 -5.49 -7.69 11.93
N LEU A 133 -4.74 -6.59 11.81
CA LEU A 133 -3.58 -6.35 12.66
C LEU A 133 -3.98 -6.23 14.13
N THR A 134 -5.05 -5.51 14.43
CA THR A 134 -5.54 -5.36 15.81
C THR A 134 -5.97 -6.70 16.40
N ALA A 135 -6.64 -7.54 15.61
CA ALA A 135 -7.08 -8.85 16.06
C ALA A 135 -5.92 -9.85 16.25
N SER A 136 -4.93 -9.83 15.35
CA SER A 136 -3.84 -10.83 15.33
C SER A 136 -2.62 -10.39 16.16
N TYR A 137 -2.41 -9.08 16.33
CA TYR A 137 -1.22 -8.52 16.97
C TYR A 137 -1.52 -7.32 17.87
N PRO A 138 -2.40 -7.44 18.89
CA PRO A 138 -2.84 -6.32 19.72
C PRO A 138 -1.67 -5.62 20.44
N GLU A 139 -0.69 -6.37 20.92
CA GLU A 139 0.49 -5.82 21.58
C GLU A 139 1.37 -4.98 20.63
N ARG A 140 1.47 -5.41 19.38
CA ARG A 140 2.22 -4.65 18.35
C ARG A 140 1.53 -3.34 17.99
N MET A 141 0.21 -3.30 17.99
CA MET A 141 -0.57 -2.10 17.70
C MET A 141 -0.31 -0.99 18.74
N ALA A 142 -0.04 -1.37 19.97
CA ALA A 142 0.27 -0.45 21.07
C ALA A 142 1.77 -0.10 21.17
N ARG A 143 2.64 -0.91 20.53
CA ARG A 143 4.08 -0.70 20.61
C ARG A 143 4.51 0.58 19.88
N PRO A 144 5.30 1.43 20.53
CA PRO A 144 5.87 2.60 19.90
C PRO A 144 6.83 2.19 18.77
N LEU A 145 6.66 2.79 17.59
CA LEU A 145 7.61 2.66 16.49
C LEU A 145 8.85 3.52 16.80
N ALA A 146 10.02 2.90 16.81
CA ALA A 146 11.27 3.64 16.87
C ALA A 146 11.68 4.02 15.43
N TRP A 147 11.98 5.28 15.19
CA TRP A 147 12.44 5.76 13.87
C TRP A 147 13.69 5.04 13.37
N SER A 148 14.51 4.48 14.27
CA SER A 148 15.66 3.64 13.94
C SER A 148 15.28 2.27 13.34
N GLU A 149 14.02 1.86 13.45
CA GLU A 149 13.50 0.60 12.87
C GLU A 149 12.92 0.83 11.45
N VAL A 150 12.84 2.08 11.00
CA VAL A 150 12.32 2.46 9.68
C VAL A 150 13.48 2.58 8.70
N SER A 151 13.71 1.53 7.92
CA SER A 151 14.68 1.56 6.82
C SER A 151 14.00 2.18 5.59
N ILE A 152 14.38 3.42 5.25
CA ILE A 152 13.86 4.11 4.06
C ILE A 152 14.57 3.61 2.79
N ASP A 153 15.76 3.01 2.94
CA ASP A 153 16.65 2.68 1.82
C ASP A 153 16.70 1.18 1.45
N GLY A 154 15.84 0.33 2.03
CA GLY A 154 15.78 -1.10 1.67
C GLY A 154 17.01 -1.92 2.02
N GLU A 155 18.02 -1.35 2.67
CA GLU A 155 19.15 -2.06 3.24
C GLU A 155 18.84 -2.37 4.72
N GLY A 156 18.33 -3.57 4.94
CA GLY A 156 18.23 -4.12 6.29
C GLY A 156 19.60 -4.48 6.85
N PRO A 157 19.73 -4.59 8.18
CA PRO A 157 20.97 -5.00 8.83
C PRO A 157 21.36 -6.43 8.47
#